data_d10b128153ce355495d7e497ef012781
#
_entry.id   d10b128153ce355495d7e497ef012781
#
_cell.length_a   1.000
_cell.length_b   1.000
_cell.length_c   1.000
_cell.angle_alpha   90.00
_cell.angle_beta   90.00
_cell.angle_gamma   90.00
#
_symmetry.space_group_name_H-M   'P 1'
#
loop_
_entity.id
_entity.type
_entity.pdbx_description
1 polymer ?
#
loop_
_entity_poly.entity_id
_entity_poly.type
_entity_poly.pdbx_seq_one_letter_code
_entity_poly.pdbx_strand_id
1 'polypeptide(L)'
;MLRRYFAAALVAACCATTATAADNDSPAPYHVGSAMRVFHPGVARNWRGAQTEALVTNLWYPVDADIPEAAHTIDEGGRPLFQGHALTNDAPVSAAHAKYPLVLLSHGTGGTAASLDWLASALAANGYIVAGVNHPGNNSLEPLTYEGFMLWWERATDQSEALDGLLADPVLGQRIDTARIGAAGFSLGGYTVLELAGARTDLQAFLNFCASPAADAICHPPEMQRLQGGAPVPAHFTPQMSASMARSSASYRDTRIKAVFAIAPALGEAFNEASFSGVEIPVSLMAGTGDVTVPVETNLHRVAGFMPNAKVTLLPGATHYTFMDTCVPAVVERLARICQDPPGVDRDAVHTQAVEAALDFFNHTLPATTQ
;
A
#
# COMPACT_ATOMS: atom_id res chain seq x y z
N MET A 1 -32.39 75.91 22.55
CA MET A 1 -32.65 74.95 21.44
C MET A 1 -31.75 73.73 21.62
N LEU A 2 -32.27 72.67 22.24
CA LEU A 2 -31.51 71.43 22.49
C LEU A 2 -31.76 70.46 21.34
N ARG A 3 -30.70 70.05 20.61
CA ARG A 3 -30.76 68.96 19.65
C ARG A 3 -30.34 67.67 20.36
N ARG A 4 -31.25 66.70 20.43
CA ARG A 4 -31.03 65.30 20.91
C ARG A 4 -30.48 64.46 19.74
N TYR A 5 -29.30 63.89 19.92
CA TYR A 5 -28.81 62.85 19.01
C TYR A 5 -29.22 61.47 19.54
N PHE A 6 -29.98 60.72 18.74
CA PHE A 6 -30.23 59.29 18.95
C PHE A 6 -29.11 58.50 18.32
N ALA A 7 -28.37 57.75 19.12
CA ALA A 7 -27.43 56.78 18.65
C ALA A 7 -28.14 55.41 18.50
N ALA A 8 -28.23 54.93 17.28
CA ALA A 8 -28.74 53.58 17.02
C ALA A 8 -27.57 52.60 17.14
N ALA A 9 -27.65 51.65 18.09
CA ALA A 9 -26.71 50.56 18.22
C ALA A 9 -27.17 49.40 17.28
N LEU A 10 -26.36 49.10 16.26
CA LEU A 10 -26.56 47.88 15.46
C LEU A 10 -25.93 46.71 16.23
N VAL A 11 -26.77 45.79 16.67
CA VAL A 11 -26.32 44.48 17.18
C VAL A 11 -26.14 43.56 15.99
N ALA A 12 -24.86 43.27 15.63
CA ALA A 12 -24.54 42.25 14.65
C ALA A 12 -24.64 40.87 15.33
N ALA A 13 -25.66 40.08 14.99
CA ALA A 13 -25.75 38.68 15.39
C ALA A 13 -24.82 37.86 14.55
N CYS A 14 -23.69 37.41 15.10
CA CYS A 14 -22.84 36.38 14.53
C CYS A 14 -23.54 35.04 14.64
N CYS A 15 -24.11 34.54 13.53
CA CYS A 15 -24.51 33.14 13.41
C CYS A 15 -23.21 32.30 13.27
N ALA A 16 -22.75 31.73 14.37
CA ALA A 16 -21.76 30.67 14.34
C ALA A 16 -22.46 29.40 13.81
N THR A 17 -22.25 29.10 12.54
CA THR A 17 -22.58 27.77 11.99
C THR A 17 -21.56 26.79 12.55
N THR A 18 -21.95 26.04 13.56
CA THR A 18 -21.24 24.81 13.95
C THR A 18 -21.38 23.84 12.81
N ALA A 19 -20.30 23.62 12.06
CA ALA A 19 -20.19 22.46 11.19
C ALA A 19 -20.17 21.23 12.10
N THR A 20 -21.31 20.54 12.19
CA THR A 20 -21.34 19.19 12.72
C THR A 20 -20.53 18.32 11.76
N ALA A 21 -19.41 17.78 12.24
CA ALA A 21 -18.79 16.64 11.59
C ALA A 21 -19.89 15.58 11.42
N ALA A 22 -20.13 15.15 10.20
CA ALA A 22 -21.01 14.03 9.94
C ALA A 22 -20.35 12.82 10.62
N ASP A 23 -21.04 12.24 11.60
CA ASP A 23 -20.68 10.91 12.11
C ASP A 23 -20.77 9.94 10.94
N ASN A 24 -19.62 9.52 10.45
CA ASN A 24 -19.48 8.50 9.40
C ASN A 24 -19.64 7.09 9.97
N ASP A 25 -20.53 6.92 10.94
CA ASP A 25 -20.82 5.67 11.63
C ASP A 25 -21.89 4.82 10.91
N SER A 26 -22.04 5.01 9.60
CA SER A 26 -22.86 4.07 8.81
C SER A 26 -22.04 2.79 8.59
N PRO A 27 -22.60 1.61 8.93
CA PRO A 27 -21.92 0.35 8.69
C PRO A 27 -21.55 0.23 7.22
N ALA A 28 -20.39 -0.40 6.96
CA ALA A 28 -19.92 -0.66 5.61
C ALA A 28 -21.01 -1.39 4.81
N PRO A 29 -21.24 -1.03 3.53
CA PRO A 29 -22.38 -1.53 2.77
C PRO A 29 -22.25 -3.01 2.36
N TYR A 30 -21.05 -3.61 2.49
CA TYR A 30 -20.77 -4.99 2.06
C TYR A 30 -20.08 -5.79 3.15
N HIS A 31 -20.31 -7.10 3.13
CA HIS A 31 -19.42 -8.07 3.72
C HIS A 31 -18.22 -8.32 2.80
N VAL A 32 -17.15 -8.92 3.34
CA VAL A 32 -15.89 -9.12 2.62
C VAL A 32 -15.76 -10.57 2.13
N GLY A 33 -15.63 -10.73 0.83
CA GLY A 33 -15.22 -11.99 0.23
C GLY A 33 -13.72 -12.05 0.06
N SER A 34 -13.14 -13.24 0.21
CA SER A 34 -11.73 -13.50 -0.06
C SER A 34 -11.55 -14.68 -1.00
N ALA A 35 -10.56 -14.58 -1.87
CA ALA A 35 -10.12 -15.68 -2.72
C ALA A 35 -8.62 -15.56 -3.01
N MET A 36 -8.02 -16.62 -3.49
CA MET A 36 -6.65 -16.61 -3.99
C MET A 36 -6.64 -16.96 -5.48
N ARG A 37 -5.78 -16.30 -6.24
CA ARG A 37 -5.50 -16.62 -7.64
C ARG A 37 -4.01 -16.79 -7.85
N VAL A 38 -3.68 -17.62 -8.81
CA VAL A 38 -2.30 -17.87 -9.24
C VAL A 38 -2.22 -17.49 -10.70
N PHE A 39 -1.53 -16.40 -11.00
CA PHE A 39 -1.33 -15.95 -12.37
C PHE A 39 0.04 -16.34 -12.86
N HIS A 40 0.12 -16.76 -14.12
CA HIS A 40 1.37 -17.16 -14.76
C HIS A 40 1.87 -16.01 -15.63
N PRO A 41 2.96 -15.34 -15.20
CA PRO A 41 3.54 -14.23 -15.95
C PRO A 41 4.19 -14.72 -17.24
N GLY A 42 4.35 -13.83 -18.22
CA GLY A 42 5.02 -14.14 -19.49
C GLY A 42 6.47 -14.61 -19.32
N VAL A 43 7.15 -14.14 -18.26
CA VAL A 43 8.45 -14.64 -17.84
C VAL A 43 8.32 -15.17 -16.42
N ALA A 44 8.54 -16.46 -16.23
CA ALA A 44 8.50 -17.13 -14.92
C ALA A 44 9.46 -16.45 -13.93
N ARG A 45 9.08 -16.41 -12.63
CA ARG A 45 9.80 -15.64 -11.59
C ARG A 45 10.93 -16.40 -10.90
N ASN A 46 11.10 -17.68 -11.18
CA ASN A 46 12.16 -18.52 -10.58
C ASN A 46 13.59 -18.00 -10.83
N TRP A 47 13.80 -17.19 -11.87
CA TRP A 47 15.10 -16.54 -12.11
C TRP A 47 15.53 -15.58 -10.97
N ARG A 48 14.58 -15.15 -10.13
CA ARG A 48 14.84 -14.36 -8.91
C ARG A 48 15.20 -15.26 -7.71
N GLY A 49 15.48 -16.55 -7.92
CA GLY A 49 15.66 -17.51 -6.83
C GLY A 49 14.37 -17.91 -6.12
N ALA A 50 13.22 -17.38 -6.55
CA ALA A 50 11.92 -17.71 -6.01
C ALA A 50 11.57 -19.19 -6.20
N GLN A 51 10.88 -19.79 -5.23
CA GLN A 51 10.37 -21.16 -5.36
C GLN A 51 9.14 -21.22 -6.26
N THR A 52 8.37 -20.13 -6.34
CA THR A 52 7.25 -20.02 -7.25
C THR A 52 7.66 -19.41 -8.59
N GLU A 53 7.09 -19.92 -9.67
CA GLU A 53 7.19 -19.33 -11.01
C GLU A 53 6.08 -18.32 -11.28
N ALA A 54 5.05 -18.33 -10.43
CA ALA A 54 3.78 -17.65 -10.62
C ALA A 54 3.62 -16.45 -9.66
N LEU A 55 2.59 -15.64 -9.91
CA LEU A 55 2.18 -14.53 -9.07
C LEU A 55 1.00 -14.96 -8.20
N VAL A 56 1.28 -15.37 -6.96
CA VAL A 56 0.24 -15.70 -5.98
C VAL A 56 -0.40 -14.39 -5.51
N THR A 57 -1.70 -14.25 -5.75
CA THR A 57 -2.44 -13.01 -5.53
C THR A 57 -3.62 -13.25 -4.60
N ASN A 58 -3.64 -12.56 -3.48
CA ASN A 58 -4.79 -12.51 -2.58
C ASN A 58 -5.81 -11.50 -3.10
N LEU A 59 -7.08 -11.83 -2.95
CA LEU A 59 -8.20 -11.02 -3.42
C LEU A 59 -9.16 -10.77 -2.26
N TRP A 60 -9.65 -9.53 -2.16
CA TRP A 60 -10.74 -9.12 -1.30
C TRP A 60 -11.78 -8.41 -2.17
N TYR A 61 -13.06 -8.66 -1.93
CA TYR A 61 -14.09 -8.11 -2.79
C TYR A 61 -15.44 -7.99 -2.05
N PRO A 62 -16.33 -7.10 -2.51
CA PRO A 62 -17.65 -6.94 -1.92
C PRO A 62 -18.50 -8.21 -2.06
N VAL A 63 -19.14 -8.60 -0.98
CA VAL A 63 -20.13 -9.69 -0.90
C VAL A 63 -21.43 -9.15 -0.29
N ASP A 64 -22.57 -9.71 -0.64
CA ASP A 64 -23.85 -9.28 -0.11
C ASP A 64 -23.92 -9.54 1.42
N ALA A 65 -24.50 -8.59 2.17
CA ALA A 65 -24.48 -8.57 3.63
C ALA A 65 -25.27 -9.71 4.30
N ASP A 66 -26.04 -10.49 3.54
CA ASP A 66 -26.73 -11.69 4.02
C ASP A 66 -25.84 -12.95 4.03
N ILE A 67 -24.66 -12.89 3.41
CA ILE A 67 -23.68 -13.99 3.44
C ILE A 67 -22.80 -13.83 4.69
N PRO A 68 -22.76 -14.83 5.60
CA PRO A 68 -22.08 -14.69 6.87
C PRO A 68 -20.56 -14.67 6.70
N GLU A 69 -19.89 -13.82 7.45
CA GLU A 69 -18.44 -13.77 7.60
C GLU A 69 -17.98 -14.57 8.82
N ALA A 70 -16.74 -15.04 8.78
CA ALA A 70 -16.07 -15.69 9.90
C ALA A 70 -14.74 -15.00 10.22
N ALA A 71 -14.43 -14.88 11.51
CA ALA A 71 -13.10 -14.44 11.93
C ALA A 71 -12.03 -15.44 11.46
N HIS A 72 -10.88 -14.93 11.05
CA HIS A 72 -9.74 -15.75 10.66
C HIS A 72 -8.44 -15.18 11.22
N THR A 73 -7.37 -15.95 11.10
CA THR A 73 -6.01 -15.50 11.37
C THR A 73 -5.20 -15.49 10.09
N ILE A 74 -4.23 -14.61 10.04
CA ILE A 74 -3.26 -14.55 8.96
C ILE A 74 -2.03 -15.29 9.45
N ASP A 75 -1.71 -16.38 8.73
CA ASP A 75 -0.66 -17.30 9.10
C ASP A 75 0.63 -16.98 8.35
N GLU A 76 1.74 -17.10 9.04
CA GLU A 76 3.08 -17.08 8.45
C GLU A 76 3.81 -18.39 8.81
N GLY A 77 4.24 -19.11 7.77
CA GLY A 77 4.87 -20.42 7.97
C GLY A 77 3.99 -21.44 8.71
N GLY A 78 2.67 -21.39 8.50
CA GLY A 78 1.69 -22.27 9.12
C GLY A 78 1.42 -21.97 10.59
N ARG A 79 1.74 -20.77 11.06
CA ARG A 79 1.46 -20.31 12.43
C ARG A 79 0.75 -18.96 12.42
N PRO A 80 -0.33 -18.80 13.22
CA PRO A 80 -1.02 -17.52 13.33
C PRO A 80 -0.06 -16.41 13.74
N LEU A 81 -0.02 -15.35 12.94
CA LEU A 81 0.78 -14.17 13.19
C LEU A 81 -0.10 -12.95 13.46
N PHE A 82 -1.07 -12.70 12.58
CA PHE A 82 -1.97 -11.57 12.73
C PHE A 82 -3.42 -11.99 12.89
N GLN A 83 -4.22 -11.10 13.48
CA GLN A 83 -5.66 -11.18 13.51
C GLN A 83 -6.19 -10.62 12.19
N GLY A 84 -6.86 -11.44 11.40
CA GLY A 84 -7.54 -11.00 10.18
C GLY A 84 -8.92 -10.43 10.49
N HIS A 85 -9.45 -9.63 9.60
CA HIS A 85 -10.84 -9.15 9.65
C HIS A 85 -11.79 -10.28 9.24
N ALA A 86 -13.03 -10.21 9.73
CA ALA A 86 -14.03 -11.19 9.32
C ALA A 86 -14.22 -11.17 7.80
N LEU A 87 -14.30 -12.36 7.20
CA LEU A 87 -14.49 -12.53 5.76
C LEU A 87 -15.17 -13.87 5.43
N THR A 88 -15.56 -14.03 4.19
CA THR A 88 -16.06 -15.30 3.65
C THR A 88 -15.24 -15.75 2.46
N ASN A 89 -14.79 -17.02 2.46
CA ASN A 89 -13.96 -17.56 1.39
C ASN A 89 -14.80 -17.96 0.16
N ASP A 90 -14.31 -17.61 -1.03
CA ASP A 90 -14.84 -18.02 -2.34
C ASP A 90 -16.34 -17.72 -2.54
N ALA A 91 -16.89 -16.74 -1.80
CA ALA A 91 -18.26 -16.29 -2.01
C ALA A 91 -18.40 -15.54 -3.35
N PRO A 92 -19.61 -15.48 -3.94
CA PRO A 92 -19.83 -14.70 -5.15
C PRO A 92 -19.67 -13.20 -4.87
N VAL A 93 -19.08 -12.47 -5.82
CA VAL A 93 -19.04 -10.99 -5.78
C VAL A 93 -20.46 -10.44 -5.75
N SER A 94 -20.75 -9.47 -4.87
CA SER A 94 -22.06 -8.85 -4.73
C SER A 94 -22.64 -8.40 -6.07
N ALA A 95 -23.92 -8.70 -6.28
CA ALA A 95 -24.65 -8.32 -7.48
C ALA A 95 -25.18 -6.88 -7.47
N ALA A 96 -24.96 -6.13 -6.38
CA ALA A 96 -25.47 -4.75 -6.23
C ALA A 96 -24.98 -3.80 -7.33
N HIS A 97 -23.77 -4.05 -7.86
CA HIS A 97 -23.24 -3.32 -9.01
C HIS A 97 -22.72 -4.30 -10.08
N ALA A 98 -22.85 -3.91 -11.34
CA ALA A 98 -22.30 -4.71 -12.45
C ALA A 98 -20.78 -4.79 -12.39
N LYS A 99 -20.12 -3.68 -12.00
CA LYS A 99 -18.67 -3.55 -11.90
C LYS A 99 -18.27 -2.74 -10.68
N TYR A 100 -17.09 -3.04 -10.16
CA TYR A 100 -16.47 -2.40 -8.99
C TYR A 100 -15.10 -1.82 -9.38
N PRO A 101 -14.67 -0.71 -8.76
CA PRO A 101 -13.30 -0.21 -8.89
C PRO A 101 -12.33 -1.26 -8.33
N LEU A 102 -11.10 -1.22 -8.84
CA LEU A 102 -10.01 -2.10 -8.40
C LEU A 102 -8.91 -1.29 -7.71
N VAL A 103 -8.37 -1.80 -6.62
CA VAL A 103 -7.11 -1.34 -6.02
C VAL A 103 -6.10 -2.49 -6.04
N LEU A 104 -4.98 -2.31 -6.75
CA LEU A 104 -3.83 -3.19 -6.62
C LEU A 104 -3.12 -2.90 -5.29
N LEU A 105 -2.73 -3.94 -4.55
CA LEU A 105 -2.09 -3.79 -3.25
C LEU A 105 -0.67 -4.39 -3.28
N SER A 106 0.33 -3.63 -2.82
CA SER A 106 1.72 -4.06 -2.74
C SER A 106 2.22 -4.01 -1.30
N HIS A 107 2.64 -5.15 -0.77
CA HIS A 107 3.16 -5.29 0.60
C HIS A 107 4.59 -4.78 0.77
N GLY A 108 5.04 -4.60 2.01
CA GLY A 108 6.42 -4.25 2.37
C GLY A 108 7.42 -5.38 2.10
N THR A 109 8.71 -5.11 2.35
CA THR A 109 9.79 -6.09 2.19
C THR A 109 9.55 -7.33 3.03
N GLY A 110 9.58 -8.50 2.40
CA GLY A 110 9.47 -9.80 3.07
C GLY A 110 8.14 -10.05 3.80
N GLY A 111 7.11 -9.23 3.55
CA GLY A 111 5.74 -9.44 4.05
C GLY A 111 4.88 -10.26 3.09
N THR A 112 3.58 -10.20 3.26
CA THR A 112 2.58 -10.72 2.31
C THR A 112 1.50 -9.69 2.05
N ALA A 113 0.71 -9.89 1.01
CA ALA A 113 -0.47 -9.06 0.77
C ALA A 113 -1.45 -9.12 1.96
N ALA A 114 -1.57 -10.29 2.60
CA ALA A 114 -2.43 -10.50 3.76
C ALA A 114 -1.97 -9.72 5.00
N SER A 115 -0.71 -9.28 5.10
CA SER A 115 -0.26 -8.42 6.22
C SER A 115 -0.83 -6.99 6.17
N LEU A 116 -1.64 -6.69 5.17
CA LEU A 116 -2.39 -5.44 4.99
C LEU A 116 -3.91 -5.72 4.88
N ASP A 117 -4.37 -6.82 5.49
CA ASP A 117 -5.78 -7.23 5.48
C ASP A 117 -6.70 -6.13 6.02
N TRP A 118 -6.25 -5.37 7.03
CA TRP A 118 -6.99 -4.24 7.58
C TRP A 118 -7.40 -3.21 6.52
N LEU A 119 -6.51 -2.89 5.59
CA LEU A 119 -6.79 -1.94 4.51
C LEU A 119 -7.58 -2.61 3.38
N ALA A 120 -7.20 -3.83 3.00
CA ALA A 120 -7.84 -4.57 1.92
C ALA A 120 -9.30 -4.90 2.25
N SER A 121 -9.57 -5.39 3.46
CA SER A 121 -10.93 -5.69 3.93
C SER A 121 -11.79 -4.44 4.04
N ALA A 122 -11.22 -3.33 4.58
CA ALA A 122 -11.95 -2.07 4.66
C ALA A 122 -12.32 -1.50 3.27
N LEU A 123 -11.40 -1.54 2.31
CA LEU A 123 -11.69 -1.14 0.92
C LEU A 123 -12.77 -2.04 0.30
N ALA A 124 -12.68 -3.36 0.50
CA ALA A 124 -13.65 -4.32 -0.04
C ALA A 124 -15.05 -4.10 0.56
N ALA A 125 -15.14 -3.91 1.87
CA ALA A 125 -16.38 -3.58 2.57
C ALA A 125 -17.02 -2.26 2.08
N ASN A 126 -16.23 -1.38 1.48
CA ASN A 126 -16.68 -0.11 0.88
C ASN A 126 -16.78 -0.15 -0.66
N GLY A 127 -16.86 -1.34 -1.24
CA GLY A 127 -17.20 -1.50 -2.65
C GLY A 127 -16.03 -1.49 -3.62
N TYR A 128 -14.81 -1.81 -3.17
CA TYR A 128 -13.65 -2.01 -4.03
C TYR A 128 -13.33 -3.50 -4.18
N ILE A 129 -12.86 -3.93 -5.33
CA ILE A 129 -12.09 -5.17 -5.45
C ILE A 129 -10.63 -4.80 -5.12
N VAL A 130 -9.97 -5.63 -4.29
CA VAL A 130 -8.55 -5.43 -3.94
C VAL A 130 -7.78 -6.67 -4.36
N ALA A 131 -6.64 -6.49 -5.02
CA ALA A 131 -5.78 -7.57 -5.47
C ALA A 131 -4.35 -7.33 -4.98
N GLY A 132 -3.91 -8.16 -4.04
CA GLY A 132 -2.60 -8.07 -3.41
C GLY A 132 -1.65 -9.15 -3.92
N VAL A 133 -0.59 -8.74 -4.62
CA VAL A 133 0.43 -9.66 -5.16
C VAL A 133 1.45 -9.98 -4.08
N ASN A 134 1.77 -11.27 -3.90
CA ASN A 134 2.91 -11.72 -3.11
C ASN A 134 4.13 -11.79 -4.04
N HIS A 135 5.05 -10.84 -3.89
CA HIS A 135 6.17 -10.66 -4.84
C HIS A 135 7.18 -11.81 -4.75
N PRO A 136 7.42 -12.57 -5.82
CA PRO A 136 8.30 -13.72 -5.81
C PRO A 136 9.74 -13.38 -5.39
N GLY A 137 10.29 -14.17 -4.46
CA GLY A 137 11.60 -13.95 -3.85
C GLY A 137 11.65 -12.81 -2.83
N ASN A 138 10.54 -12.09 -2.62
CA ASN A 138 10.44 -11.01 -1.62
C ASN A 138 9.09 -11.04 -0.88
N ASN A 139 8.70 -12.21 -0.41
CA ASN A 139 7.52 -12.39 0.43
C ASN A 139 7.81 -13.40 1.54
N SER A 140 6.90 -13.59 2.51
CA SER A 140 7.08 -14.54 3.61
C SER A 140 6.47 -15.93 3.36
N LEU A 141 5.88 -16.16 2.18
CA LEU A 141 5.37 -17.49 1.78
C LEU A 141 6.50 -18.42 1.31
N GLU A 142 7.65 -17.85 0.99
CA GLU A 142 8.85 -18.54 0.54
C GLU A 142 10.11 -17.86 1.09
N PRO A 143 11.29 -18.49 1.01
CA PRO A 143 12.53 -17.85 1.45
C PRO A 143 12.83 -16.55 0.69
N LEU A 144 13.19 -15.50 1.42
CA LEU A 144 13.68 -14.26 0.83
C LEU A 144 14.95 -14.53 0.02
N THR A 145 14.99 -14.04 -1.21
CA THR A 145 16.16 -14.20 -2.10
C THR A 145 16.91 -12.89 -2.28
N TYR A 146 18.18 -12.98 -2.69
CA TYR A 146 18.98 -11.79 -2.95
C TYR A 146 18.42 -10.97 -4.12
N GLU A 147 18.05 -11.62 -5.21
CA GLU A 147 17.47 -11.01 -6.39
C GLU A 147 16.10 -10.38 -6.07
N GLY A 148 15.23 -11.11 -5.36
CA GLY A 148 13.93 -10.60 -4.94
C GLY A 148 14.03 -9.40 -4.01
N PHE A 149 15.07 -9.36 -3.16
CA PHE A 149 15.34 -8.24 -2.27
C PHE A 149 15.93 -7.03 -2.99
N MET A 150 16.87 -7.22 -3.92
CA MET A 150 17.65 -6.14 -4.53
C MET A 150 17.00 -5.49 -5.75
N LEU A 151 16.13 -6.22 -6.48
CA LEU A 151 15.55 -5.75 -7.75
C LEU A 151 14.17 -5.12 -7.53
N TRP A 152 14.10 -4.02 -6.81
CA TRP A 152 12.87 -3.36 -6.33
C TRP A 152 11.88 -3.04 -7.46
N TRP A 153 12.39 -2.54 -8.60
CA TRP A 153 11.60 -2.15 -9.77
C TRP A 153 10.86 -3.31 -10.44
N GLU A 154 11.31 -4.53 -10.25
CA GLU A 154 10.64 -5.71 -10.81
C GLU A 154 9.26 -5.96 -10.15
N ARG A 155 9.00 -5.39 -8.97
CA ARG A 155 7.71 -5.52 -8.29
C ARG A 155 6.58 -4.78 -9.04
N ALA A 156 6.88 -3.68 -9.72
CA ALA A 156 5.92 -2.98 -10.58
C ALA A 156 5.51 -3.86 -11.78
N THR A 157 6.46 -4.62 -12.35
CA THR A 157 6.15 -5.61 -13.39
C THR A 157 5.23 -6.72 -12.86
N ASP A 158 5.47 -7.22 -11.63
CA ASP A 158 4.59 -8.22 -11.01
C ASP A 158 3.15 -7.72 -10.89
N GLN A 159 2.97 -6.47 -10.45
CA GLN A 159 1.64 -5.85 -10.33
C GLN A 159 0.94 -5.72 -11.69
N SER A 160 1.65 -5.28 -12.73
CA SER A 160 1.09 -5.12 -14.07
C SER A 160 0.68 -6.46 -14.68
N GLU A 161 1.51 -7.51 -14.53
CA GLU A 161 1.20 -8.85 -15.05
C GLU A 161 0.11 -9.55 -14.23
N ALA A 162 0.04 -9.32 -12.91
CA ALA A 162 -1.09 -9.79 -12.11
C ALA A 162 -2.39 -9.11 -12.52
N LEU A 163 -2.35 -7.81 -12.84
CA LEU A 163 -3.50 -7.09 -13.40
C LEU A 163 -3.94 -7.68 -14.74
N ASP A 164 -3.00 -8.05 -15.63
CA ASP A 164 -3.33 -8.72 -16.90
C ASP A 164 -4.07 -10.03 -16.63
N GLY A 165 -3.55 -10.85 -15.72
CA GLY A 165 -4.17 -12.12 -15.33
C GLY A 165 -5.55 -11.92 -14.70
N LEU A 166 -5.70 -10.92 -13.84
CA LEU A 166 -6.96 -10.62 -13.16
C LEU A 166 -8.04 -10.11 -14.13
N LEU A 167 -7.69 -9.26 -15.09
CA LEU A 167 -8.62 -8.80 -16.11
C LEU A 167 -9.05 -9.92 -17.07
N ALA A 168 -8.23 -10.94 -17.22
CA ALA A 168 -8.55 -12.16 -17.97
C ALA A 168 -9.28 -13.23 -17.13
N ASP A 169 -9.40 -13.06 -15.80
CA ASP A 169 -10.12 -14.00 -14.93
C ASP A 169 -11.61 -14.09 -15.33
N PRO A 170 -12.14 -15.32 -15.58
CA PRO A 170 -13.50 -15.47 -16.10
C PRO A 170 -14.60 -15.05 -15.12
N VAL A 171 -14.29 -14.95 -13.83
CA VAL A 171 -15.25 -14.57 -12.77
C VAL A 171 -15.07 -13.13 -12.38
N LEU A 172 -13.85 -12.73 -11.97
CA LEU A 172 -13.58 -11.41 -11.45
C LEU A 172 -13.33 -10.36 -12.53
N GLY A 173 -12.69 -10.73 -13.64
CA GLY A 173 -12.30 -9.76 -14.68
C GLY A 173 -13.48 -8.97 -15.23
N GLN A 174 -14.61 -9.61 -15.45
CA GLN A 174 -15.84 -8.95 -15.91
C GLN A 174 -16.51 -8.07 -14.85
N ARG A 175 -16.14 -8.24 -13.57
CA ARG A 175 -16.65 -7.45 -12.42
C ARG A 175 -15.81 -6.20 -12.14
N ILE A 176 -14.67 -6.03 -12.81
CA ILE A 176 -13.78 -4.90 -12.64
C ILE A 176 -14.14 -3.76 -13.58
N ASP A 177 -14.22 -2.54 -13.03
CA ASP A 177 -14.29 -1.33 -13.82
C ASP A 177 -12.88 -0.88 -14.23
N THR A 178 -12.51 -1.16 -15.46
CA THR A 178 -11.18 -0.85 -15.99
C THR A 178 -10.87 0.65 -16.12
N ALA A 179 -11.87 1.52 -16.00
CA ALA A 179 -11.67 2.97 -15.95
C ALA A 179 -11.31 3.45 -14.53
N ARG A 180 -11.53 2.63 -13.49
CA ARG A 180 -11.35 2.95 -12.08
C ARG A 180 -10.39 1.97 -11.40
N ILE A 181 -9.12 2.02 -11.80
CA ILE A 181 -8.06 1.19 -11.22
C ILE A 181 -7.08 2.10 -10.48
N GLY A 182 -6.93 1.89 -9.18
CA GLY A 182 -5.92 2.51 -8.34
C GLY A 182 -4.88 1.50 -7.87
N ALA A 183 -3.87 1.99 -7.15
CA ALA A 183 -2.94 1.13 -6.44
C ALA A 183 -2.62 1.70 -5.06
N ALA A 184 -2.46 0.81 -4.07
CA ALA A 184 -2.01 1.13 -2.73
C ALA A 184 -0.80 0.28 -2.36
N GLY A 185 0.09 0.80 -1.52
CA GLY A 185 1.23 0.01 -1.09
C GLY A 185 1.88 0.55 0.17
N PHE A 186 2.49 -0.37 0.92
CA PHE A 186 3.16 -0.09 2.19
C PHE A 186 4.65 -0.33 2.07
N SER A 187 5.47 0.59 2.63
CA SER A 187 6.93 0.45 2.70
C SER A 187 7.53 0.30 1.29
N LEU A 188 8.22 -0.79 0.98
CA LEU A 188 8.66 -1.10 -0.39
C LEU A 188 7.50 -1.21 -1.37
N GLY A 189 6.30 -1.58 -0.92
CA GLY A 189 5.08 -1.51 -1.72
C GLY A 189 4.68 -0.07 -2.05
N GLY A 190 4.92 0.87 -1.13
CA GLY A 190 4.76 2.30 -1.39
C GLY A 190 5.66 2.81 -2.51
N TYR A 191 6.93 2.40 -2.52
CA TYR A 191 7.83 2.61 -3.65
C TYR A 191 7.28 1.98 -4.94
N THR A 192 6.81 0.72 -4.88
CA THR A 192 6.27 0.00 -6.04
C THR A 192 5.12 0.76 -6.71
N VAL A 193 4.17 1.31 -5.94
CA VAL A 193 3.04 2.03 -6.53
C VAL A 193 3.44 3.40 -7.09
N LEU A 194 4.51 4.01 -6.59
CA LEU A 194 5.09 5.21 -7.21
C LEU A 194 5.69 4.89 -8.59
N GLU A 195 6.34 3.74 -8.76
CA GLU A 195 6.83 3.30 -10.07
C GLU A 195 5.67 2.99 -11.04
N LEU A 196 4.59 2.36 -10.56
CA LEU A 196 3.37 2.18 -11.36
C LEU A 196 2.75 3.51 -11.80
N ALA A 197 2.88 4.56 -10.99
CA ALA A 197 2.47 5.92 -11.36
C ALA A 197 3.36 6.58 -12.41
N GLY A 198 4.59 6.07 -12.58
CA GLY A 198 5.56 6.59 -13.56
C GLY A 198 6.85 7.15 -12.96
N ALA A 199 7.04 7.03 -11.64
CA ALA A 199 8.33 7.34 -11.03
C ALA A 199 9.42 6.39 -11.57
N ARG A 200 10.66 6.89 -11.61
CA ARG A 200 11.82 6.12 -12.10
C ARG A 200 12.91 6.08 -11.06
N THR A 201 13.43 4.89 -10.81
CA THR A 201 14.54 4.70 -9.87
C THR A 201 15.83 5.35 -10.37
N ASP A 202 16.49 6.09 -9.49
CA ASP A 202 17.90 6.47 -9.58
C ASP A 202 18.71 5.62 -8.58
N LEU A 203 19.09 4.43 -9.02
CA LEU A 203 19.86 3.50 -8.18
C LEU A 203 21.19 4.12 -7.72
N GLN A 204 21.83 4.94 -8.56
CA GLN A 204 23.10 5.56 -8.21
C GLN A 204 22.94 6.61 -7.10
N ALA A 205 21.83 7.38 -7.11
CA ALA A 205 21.52 8.32 -6.03
C ALA A 205 21.38 7.58 -4.69
N PHE A 206 20.66 6.46 -4.66
CA PHE A 206 20.52 5.63 -3.46
C PHE A 206 21.87 5.08 -2.96
N LEU A 207 22.68 4.54 -3.86
CA LEU A 207 24.02 4.03 -3.48
C LEU A 207 24.92 5.13 -2.94
N ASN A 208 24.87 6.33 -3.53
CA ASN A 208 25.61 7.50 -3.06
C ASN A 208 25.16 7.95 -1.67
N PHE A 209 23.83 7.98 -1.44
CA PHE A 209 23.26 8.30 -0.13
C PHE A 209 23.73 7.30 0.93
N CYS A 210 23.62 6.01 0.67
CA CYS A 210 24.04 4.98 1.61
C CYS A 210 25.55 4.92 1.85
N ALA A 211 26.36 5.47 0.96
CA ALA A 211 27.81 5.62 1.14
C ALA A 211 28.17 6.94 1.85
N SER A 212 27.22 7.81 2.12
CA SER A 212 27.44 9.13 2.71
C SER A 212 27.30 9.13 4.24
N PRO A 213 27.79 10.17 4.94
CA PRO A 213 27.51 10.35 6.37
C PRO A 213 26.03 10.57 6.72
N ALA A 214 25.18 10.84 5.73
CA ALA A 214 23.73 11.00 5.90
C ALA A 214 22.95 9.67 5.84
N ALA A 215 23.64 8.55 5.58
CA ALA A 215 23.01 7.22 5.54
C ALA A 215 22.20 6.94 6.81
N ASP A 216 21.00 6.43 6.63
CA ASP A 216 20.06 6.11 7.71
C ASP A 216 19.66 4.63 7.72
N ALA A 217 18.60 4.29 8.45
CA ALA A 217 18.13 2.92 8.64
C ALA A 217 17.76 2.21 7.33
N ILE A 218 17.32 2.94 6.30
CA ILE A 218 16.95 2.36 5.00
C ILE A 218 18.12 1.71 4.29
N CYS A 219 19.37 2.13 4.60
CA CYS A 219 20.58 1.56 4.04
C CYS A 219 21.00 0.24 4.71
N HIS A 220 20.43 -0.08 5.87
CA HIS A 220 20.79 -1.24 6.69
C HIS A 220 19.55 -2.02 7.15
N PRO A 221 18.64 -2.41 6.23
CA PRO A 221 17.43 -3.10 6.61
C PRO A 221 17.74 -4.48 7.24
N PRO A 222 16.96 -4.90 8.26
CA PRO A 222 17.20 -6.17 8.96
C PRO A 222 17.04 -7.39 8.03
N GLU A 223 16.32 -7.27 6.95
CA GLU A 223 16.16 -8.30 5.91
C GLU A 223 17.48 -8.59 5.22
N MET A 224 18.30 -7.58 4.97
CA MET A 224 19.65 -7.75 4.41
C MET A 224 20.55 -8.57 5.35
N GLN A 225 20.44 -8.37 6.67
CA GLN A 225 21.19 -9.15 7.64
C GLN A 225 20.77 -10.63 7.63
N ARG A 226 19.49 -10.91 7.44
CA ARG A 226 18.98 -12.29 7.28
C ARG A 226 19.51 -12.95 6.02
N LEU A 227 19.57 -12.23 4.91
CA LEU A 227 20.17 -12.73 3.66
C LEU A 227 21.68 -13.01 3.82
N GLN A 228 22.41 -12.10 4.44
CA GLN A 228 23.87 -12.23 4.66
C GLN A 228 24.22 -13.33 5.67
N GLY A 229 23.35 -13.61 6.65
CA GLY A 229 23.56 -14.68 7.64
C GLY A 229 23.35 -16.10 7.08
N GLY A 230 22.71 -16.22 5.91
CA GLY A 230 22.33 -17.50 5.32
C GLY A 230 22.99 -17.83 3.97
N ALA A 231 23.31 -16.83 3.16
CA ALA A 231 23.96 -17.04 1.87
C ALA A 231 24.94 -15.89 1.57
N PRO A 232 26.12 -16.16 1.00
CA PRO A 232 27.01 -15.11 0.55
C PRO A 232 26.32 -14.29 -0.55
N VAL A 233 26.55 -12.97 -0.55
CA VAL A 233 26.22 -12.12 -1.71
C VAL A 233 26.80 -12.82 -2.95
N PRO A 234 26.01 -13.05 -4.01
CA PRO A 234 26.49 -13.72 -5.20
C PRO A 234 27.76 -13.04 -5.72
N ALA A 235 28.82 -13.79 -5.89
CA ALA A 235 30.10 -13.26 -6.41
C ALA A 235 29.92 -12.71 -7.84
N HIS A 236 28.93 -13.19 -8.56
CA HIS A 236 28.60 -12.79 -9.93
C HIS A 236 27.07 -12.73 -10.09
N PHE A 237 26.57 -11.67 -10.71
CA PHE A 237 25.17 -11.58 -11.09
C PHE A 237 24.88 -12.54 -12.24
N THR A 238 23.71 -13.17 -12.20
CA THR A 238 23.21 -13.93 -13.35
C THR A 238 22.98 -13.00 -14.55
N PRO A 239 22.94 -13.52 -15.79
CA PRO A 239 22.60 -12.70 -16.95
C PRO A 239 21.25 -11.99 -16.80
N GLN A 240 20.25 -12.66 -16.21
CA GLN A 240 18.93 -12.09 -15.95
C GLN A 240 19.00 -10.95 -14.92
N MET A 241 19.72 -11.14 -13.83
CA MET A 241 19.93 -10.09 -12.83
C MET A 241 20.64 -8.87 -13.44
N SER A 242 21.70 -9.10 -14.21
CA SER A 242 22.44 -8.03 -14.91
C SER A 242 21.53 -7.28 -15.89
N ALA A 243 20.67 -7.99 -16.62
CA ALA A 243 19.69 -7.39 -17.52
C ALA A 243 18.64 -6.58 -16.76
N SER A 244 18.18 -7.03 -15.60
CA SER A 244 17.28 -6.29 -14.74
C SER A 244 17.93 -5.03 -14.17
N MET A 245 19.16 -5.13 -13.66
CA MET A 245 19.93 -3.99 -13.17
C MET A 245 20.10 -2.90 -14.25
N ALA A 246 20.34 -3.28 -15.50
CA ALA A 246 20.45 -2.35 -16.61
C ALA A 246 19.14 -1.60 -16.92
N ARG A 247 18.00 -2.11 -16.43
CA ARG A 247 16.67 -1.49 -16.57
C ARG A 247 16.18 -0.81 -15.29
N SER A 248 16.99 -0.69 -14.25
CA SER A 248 16.58 -0.11 -12.97
C SER A 248 15.94 1.26 -13.09
N SER A 249 16.40 2.10 -14.03
CA SER A 249 15.86 3.45 -14.30
C SER A 249 14.84 3.51 -15.45
N ALA A 250 14.35 2.36 -15.91
CA ALA A 250 13.29 2.34 -16.93
C ALA A 250 11.97 2.84 -16.32
N SER A 251 11.00 3.16 -17.19
CA SER A 251 9.65 3.44 -16.74
C SER A 251 8.87 2.14 -16.60
N TYR A 252 8.30 1.93 -15.42
CA TYR A 252 7.38 0.83 -15.12
C TYR A 252 5.93 1.34 -15.00
N ARG A 253 5.66 2.53 -15.55
CA ARG A 253 4.32 3.13 -15.53
C ARG A 253 3.30 2.20 -16.19
N ASP A 254 2.23 1.91 -15.47
CA ASP A 254 1.04 1.25 -16.00
C ASP A 254 -0.07 2.30 -16.20
N THR A 255 -0.41 2.61 -17.46
CA THR A 255 -1.38 3.65 -17.80
C THR A 255 -2.82 3.32 -17.39
N ARG A 256 -3.09 2.07 -17.01
CA ARG A 256 -4.38 1.64 -16.44
C ARG A 256 -4.59 2.18 -15.03
N ILE A 257 -3.50 2.41 -14.28
CA ILE A 257 -3.53 2.98 -12.93
C ILE A 257 -3.88 4.47 -13.02
N LYS A 258 -4.88 4.90 -12.23
CA LYS A 258 -5.41 6.27 -12.25
C LYS A 258 -5.11 7.08 -10.99
N ALA A 259 -4.77 6.41 -9.89
CA ALA A 259 -4.42 7.05 -8.62
C ALA A 259 -3.58 6.09 -7.77
N VAL A 260 -2.66 6.61 -6.96
CA VAL A 260 -1.83 5.78 -6.06
C VAL A 260 -1.82 6.33 -4.64
N PHE A 261 -1.90 5.41 -3.66
CA PHE A 261 -1.87 5.68 -2.23
C PHE A 261 -0.68 4.95 -1.61
N ALA A 262 0.37 5.69 -1.22
CA ALA A 262 1.61 5.13 -0.70
C ALA A 262 1.71 5.36 0.81
N ILE A 263 1.78 4.27 1.58
CA ILE A 263 1.92 4.27 3.04
C ILE A 263 3.39 4.01 3.39
N ALA A 264 4.00 4.92 4.14
CA ALA A 264 5.41 4.87 4.56
C ALA A 264 6.34 4.46 3.41
N PRO A 265 6.26 5.13 2.21
CA PRO A 265 7.01 4.71 1.04
C PRO A 265 8.51 4.70 1.34
N ALA A 266 9.15 3.56 1.12
CA ALA A 266 10.58 3.38 1.30
C ALA A 266 11.38 3.89 0.10
N LEU A 267 12.73 3.93 0.24
CA LEU A 267 13.66 4.23 -0.85
C LEU A 267 13.50 5.66 -1.44
N GLY A 268 13.07 6.64 -0.64
CA GLY A 268 12.95 8.03 -1.10
C GLY A 268 14.24 8.58 -1.72
N GLU A 269 15.40 8.15 -1.21
CA GLU A 269 16.72 8.52 -1.73
C GLU A 269 17.11 7.79 -3.04
N ALA A 270 16.30 6.81 -3.48
CA ALA A 270 16.41 6.25 -4.82
C ALA A 270 15.67 7.10 -5.89
N PHE A 271 15.25 8.31 -5.55
CA PHE A 271 14.58 9.24 -6.44
C PHE A 271 15.24 10.61 -6.44
N ASN A 272 15.14 11.29 -7.56
CA ASN A 272 15.46 12.69 -7.75
C ASN A 272 14.29 13.42 -8.45
N GLU A 273 14.41 14.71 -8.69
CA GLU A 273 13.35 15.51 -9.32
C GLU A 273 12.95 14.96 -10.71
N ALA A 274 13.92 14.53 -11.53
CA ALA A 274 13.66 13.96 -12.84
C ALA A 274 12.92 12.60 -12.78
N SER A 275 13.04 11.88 -11.66
CA SER A 275 12.34 10.61 -11.43
C SER A 275 10.83 10.74 -11.56
N PHE A 276 10.25 11.86 -11.16
CA PHE A 276 8.81 12.08 -11.12
C PHE A 276 8.23 12.79 -12.36
N SER A 277 9.06 13.09 -13.36
CA SER A 277 8.62 13.76 -14.59
C SER A 277 7.52 13.02 -15.39
N GLY A 278 7.38 11.71 -15.14
CA GLY A 278 6.35 10.85 -15.76
C GLY A 278 5.11 10.63 -14.91
N VAL A 279 5.04 11.19 -13.68
CA VAL A 279 3.91 11.02 -12.76
C VAL A 279 2.88 12.11 -13.01
N GLU A 280 1.77 11.72 -13.65
CA GLU A 280 0.69 12.64 -14.06
C GLU A 280 -0.62 12.37 -13.31
N ILE A 281 -0.70 11.29 -12.56
CA ILE A 281 -1.90 10.86 -11.83
C ILE A 281 -1.86 11.35 -10.38
N PRO A 282 -3.02 11.47 -9.70
CA PRO A 282 -3.07 11.79 -8.28
C PRO A 282 -2.26 10.83 -7.42
N VAL A 283 -1.52 11.39 -6.46
CA VAL A 283 -0.72 10.65 -5.48
C VAL A 283 -1.09 11.09 -4.07
N SER A 284 -1.31 10.14 -3.19
CA SER A 284 -1.41 10.36 -1.74
C SER A 284 -0.28 9.65 -1.03
N LEU A 285 0.38 10.35 -0.12
CA LEU A 285 1.50 9.88 0.68
C LEU A 285 1.11 9.92 2.15
N MET A 286 1.32 8.83 2.88
CA MET A 286 1.05 8.75 4.31
C MET A 286 2.25 8.13 5.04
N ALA A 287 2.56 8.61 6.25
CA ALA A 287 3.53 7.96 7.13
C ALA A 287 3.25 8.30 8.60
N GLY A 288 3.83 7.53 9.50
CA GLY A 288 3.85 7.83 10.92
C GLY A 288 5.04 8.69 11.29
N THR A 289 4.84 9.70 12.16
CA THR A 289 5.94 10.58 12.57
C THR A 289 6.98 9.91 13.47
N GLY A 290 6.66 8.72 14.01
CA GLY A 290 7.56 7.88 14.80
C GLY A 290 8.31 6.82 13.99
N ASP A 291 8.23 6.85 12.67
CA ASP A 291 8.88 5.85 11.81
C ASP A 291 10.40 6.06 11.78
N VAL A 292 11.11 5.19 12.48
CA VAL A 292 12.59 5.13 12.50
C VAL A 292 13.15 4.05 11.56
N THR A 293 12.29 3.23 10.97
CA THR A 293 12.67 2.18 10.01
C THR A 293 12.77 2.75 8.59
N VAL A 294 11.79 3.59 8.24
CA VAL A 294 11.75 4.36 7.00
C VAL A 294 11.56 5.84 7.38
N PRO A 295 12.64 6.55 7.76
CA PRO A 295 12.55 7.90 8.28
C PRO A 295 11.80 8.84 7.32
N VAL A 296 10.86 9.61 7.87
CA VAL A 296 9.96 10.47 7.09
C VAL A 296 10.72 11.46 6.22
N GLU A 297 11.82 12.05 6.74
CA GLU A 297 12.57 13.11 6.07
C GLU A 297 13.24 12.62 4.78
N THR A 298 13.91 11.47 4.81
CA THR A 298 14.67 10.92 3.69
C THR A 298 13.79 10.09 2.74
N ASN A 299 12.55 9.85 3.11
CA ASN A 299 11.61 9.05 2.31
C ASN A 299 10.38 9.85 1.92
N LEU A 300 9.35 9.96 2.76
CA LEU A 300 8.10 10.61 2.39
C LEU A 300 8.27 12.09 2.06
N HIS A 301 8.95 12.88 2.90
CA HIS A 301 9.13 14.32 2.66
C HIS A 301 9.98 14.59 1.42
N ARG A 302 11.01 13.76 1.19
CA ARG A 302 11.81 13.86 -0.04
C ARG A 302 10.95 13.62 -1.29
N VAL A 303 10.17 12.55 -1.31
CA VAL A 303 9.26 12.23 -2.42
C VAL A 303 8.21 13.32 -2.61
N ALA A 304 7.59 13.80 -1.53
CA ALA A 304 6.61 14.89 -1.56
C ALA A 304 7.22 16.19 -2.12
N GLY A 305 8.49 16.48 -1.80
CA GLY A 305 9.21 17.64 -2.33
C GLY A 305 9.30 17.67 -3.86
N PHE A 306 9.28 16.51 -4.52
CA PHE A 306 9.26 16.40 -5.97
C PHE A 306 7.84 16.41 -6.57
N MET A 307 6.80 16.28 -5.74
CA MET A 307 5.41 16.20 -6.17
C MET A 307 4.54 17.20 -5.38
N PRO A 308 4.57 18.49 -5.70
CA PRO A 308 3.89 19.53 -4.91
C PRO A 308 2.37 19.38 -4.84
N ASN A 309 1.77 18.59 -5.74
CA ASN A 309 0.33 18.28 -5.75
C ASN A 309 -0.03 16.98 -5.01
N ALA A 310 0.95 16.24 -4.47
CA ALA A 310 0.67 15.04 -3.70
C ALA A 310 -0.01 15.41 -2.37
N LYS A 311 -1.06 14.66 -2.00
CA LYS A 311 -1.68 14.78 -0.67
C LYS A 311 -0.75 14.12 0.34
N VAL A 312 -0.34 14.84 1.38
CA VAL A 312 0.53 14.33 2.45
C VAL A 312 -0.26 14.23 3.74
N THR A 313 -0.21 13.07 4.38
CA THR A 313 -0.83 12.82 5.70
C THR A 313 0.22 12.23 6.64
N LEU A 314 0.42 12.86 7.80
CA LEU A 314 1.30 12.36 8.85
C LEU A 314 0.48 11.96 10.07
N LEU A 315 0.67 10.72 10.55
CA LEU A 315 0.00 10.19 11.72
C LEU A 315 0.92 10.30 12.94
N PRO A 316 0.53 11.10 13.96
CA PRO A 316 1.40 11.39 15.09
C PRO A 316 1.80 10.13 15.87
N GLY A 317 3.10 9.95 16.09
CA GLY A 317 3.68 8.87 16.89
C GLY A 317 3.63 7.48 16.25
N ALA A 318 2.81 7.23 15.23
CA ALA A 318 2.77 5.94 14.53
C ALA A 318 4.15 5.58 13.99
N THR A 319 4.53 4.30 14.12
CA THR A 319 5.80 3.75 13.64
C THR A 319 5.60 3.01 12.32
N HIS A 320 6.69 2.49 11.75
CA HIS A 320 6.62 1.72 10.50
C HIS A 320 5.66 0.54 10.60
N TYR A 321 5.81 -0.25 11.66
CA TYR A 321 5.05 -1.49 11.84
C TYR A 321 3.65 -1.29 12.42
N THR A 322 3.28 -0.07 12.81
CA THR A 322 1.89 0.29 13.16
C THR A 322 0.94 0.09 11.97
N PHE A 323 1.46 0.14 10.73
CA PHE A 323 0.69 -0.10 9.50
C PHE A 323 0.57 -1.57 9.09
N MET A 324 1.07 -2.51 9.88
CA MET A 324 0.80 -3.94 9.70
C MET A 324 -0.40 -4.36 10.54
N ASP A 325 -1.03 -5.47 10.18
CA ASP A 325 -2.15 -6.02 10.95
C ASP A 325 -1.81 -6.25 12.42
N THR A 326 -2.84 -6.27 13.27
CA THR A 326 -2.70 -6.51 14.70
C THR A 326 -2.27 -7.95 14.96
N CYS A 327 -1.19 -8.13 15.71
CA CYS A 327 -0.67 -9.45 16.03
C CYS A 327 -1.62 -10.27 16.92
N VAL A 328 -1.64 -11.59 16.74
CA VAL A 328 -2.28 -12.47 17.73
C VAL A 328 -1.53 -12.41 19.07
N PRO A 329 -2.23 -12.49 20.23
CA PRO A 329 -1.60 -12.31 21.55
C PRO A 329 -0.38 -13.20 21.79
N ALA A 330 -0.38 -14.42 21.26
CA ALA A 330 0.69 -15.41 21.47
C ALA A 330 2.07 -15.01 20.91
N VAL A 331 2.14 -14.03 19.98
CA VAL A 331 3.40 -13.64 19.35
C VAL A 331 3.90 -12.26 19.76
N VAL A 332 3.09 -11.47 20.46
CA VAL A 332 3.36 -10.05 20.78
C VAL A 332 4.71 -9.85 21.46
N GLU A 333 5.03 -10.63 22.50
CA GLU A 333 6.32 -10.49 23.21
C GLU A 333 7.50 -10.90 22.32
N ARG A 334 7.34 -11.98 21.55
CA ARG A 334 8.39 -12.52 20.69
C ARG A 334 8.71 -11.61 19.52
N LEU A 335 7.71 -10.90 19.01
CA LEU A 335 7.81 -10.01 17.86
C LEU A 335 7.51 -8.55 18.25
N ALA A 336 7.94 -8.13 19.44
CA ALA A 336 7.64 -6.82 20.02
C ALA A 336 7.88 -5.65 19.02
N ARG A 337 8.94 -5.72 18.23
CA ARG A 337 9.25 -4.69 17.21
C ARG A 337 8.14 -4.51 16.18
N ILE A 338 7.40 -5.57 15.85
CA ILE A 338 6.32 -5.54 14.85
C ILE A 338 4.96 -5.32 15.53
N CYS A 339 4.79 -5.93 16.70
CA CYS A 339 3.51 -6.11 17.35
C CYS A 339 3.20 -5.06 18.44
N GLN A 340 4.21 -4.33 18.93
CA GLN A 340 4.02 -3.34 20.00
C GLN A 340 4.22 -1.94 19.45
N ASP A 341 3.24 -1.10 19.69
CA ASP A 341 3.32 0.33 19.37
C ASP A 341 3.85 1.13 20.56
N PRO A 342 4.41 2.33 20.33
CA PRO A 342 4.85 3.22 21.39
C PRO A 342 3.70 3.62 22.32
N PRO A 343 3.98 3.98 23.58
CA PRO A 343 2.96 4.48 24.51
C PRO A 343 2.19 5.66 23.90
N GLY A 344 0.86 5.57 23.92
CA GLY A 344 -0.04 6.58 23.39
C GLY A 344 -0.37 6.43 21.89
N VAL A 345 0.18 5.44 21.21
CA VAL A 345 -0.22 5.06 19.84
C VAL A 345 -1.21 3.91 19.94
N ASP A 346 -2.39 4.11 19.37
CA ASP A 346 -3.43 3.12 19.21
C ASP A 346 -3.44 2.67 17.73
N ARG A 347 -3.06 1.42 17.46
CA ARG A 347 -2.95 0.85 16.11
C ARG A 347 -4.30 0.87 15.38
N ASP A 348 -5.38 0.51 16.05
CA ASP A 348 -6.70 0.46 15.44
C ASP A 348 -7.19 1.87 15.06
N ALA A 349 -6.88 2.88 15.89
CA ALA A 349 -7.15 4.28 15.55
C ALA A 349 -6.29 4.78 14.38
N VAL A 350 -5.03 4.34 14.27
CA VAL A 350 -4.15 4.65 13.12
C VAL A 350 -4.69 3.98 11.85
N HIS A 351 -5.10 2.71 11.91
CA HIS A 351 -5.72 2.01 10.79
C HIS A 351 -7.01 2.70 10.34
N THR A 352 -7.89 3.08 11.29
CA THR A 352 -9.13 3.82 10.98
C THR A 352 -8.84 5.10 10.21
N GLN A 353 -7.91 5.94 10.69
CA GLN A 353 -7.53 7.18 10.01
C GLN A 353 -6.92 6.92 8.62
N ALA A 354 -6.13 5.85 8.48
CA ALA A 354 -5.54 5.48 7.19
C ALA A 354 -6.60 4.97 6.20
N VAL A 355 -7.57 4.19 6.65
CA VAL A 355 -8.72 3.73 5.85
C VAL A 355 -9.57 4.91 5.39
N GLU A 356 -9.93 5.82 6.29
CA GLU A 356 -10.69 7.04 5.96
C GLU A 356 -9.97 7.87 4.89
N ALA A 357 -8.66 8.07 5.06
CA ALA A 357 -7.84 8.81 4.09
C ALA A 357 -7.74 8.09 2.73
N ALA A 358 -7.65 6.76 2.71
CA ALA A 358 -7.59 5.97 1.48
C ALA A 358 -8.95 5.98 0.76
N LEU A 359 -10.05 5.80 1.48
CA LEU A 359 -11.41 5.87 0.92
C LEU A 359 -11.73 7.26 0.38
N ASP A 360 -11.43 8.33 1.16
CA ASP A 360 -11.58 9.70 0.69
C ASP A 360 -10.80 9.93 -0.61
N PHE A 361 -9.54 9.53 -0.64
CA PHE A 361 -8.68 9.70 -1.81
C PHE A 361 -9.20 8.92 -3.03
N PHE A 362 -9.48 7.63 -2.90
CA PHE A 362 -9.94 6.83 -4.03
C PHE A 362 -11.35 7.20 -4.51
N ASN A 363 -12.27 7.54 -3.61
CA ASN A 363 -13.60 8.00 -3.99
C ASN A 363 -13.56 9.30 -4.81
N HIS A 364 -12.62 10.20 -4.51
CA HIS A 364 -12.44 11.44 -5.27
C HIS A 364 -11.69 11.25 -6.60
N THR A 365 -10.71 10.33 -6.65
CA THR A 365 -9.83 10.17 -7.80
C THR A 365 -10.26 9.07 -8.76
N LEU A 366 -11.12 8.15 -8.30
CA LEU A 366 -11.72 7.07 -9.08
C LEU A 366 -13.26 7.21 -9.07
N PRO A 367 -13.84 8.36 -9.45
CA PRO A 367 -15.28 8.57 -9.36
C PRO A 367 -16.04 7.60 -10.28
N ALA A 368 -17.25 7.23 -9.86
CA ALA A 368 -18.15 6.49 -10.74
C ALA A 368 -18.39 7.31 -12.01
N THR A 369 -18.25 6.68 -13.16
CA THR A 369 -18.68 7.31 -14.41
C THR A 369 -20.19 7.51 -14.35
N THR A 370 -20.63 8.78 -14.34
CA THR A 370 -22.03 9.11 -14.56
C THR A 370 -22.42 8.60 -15.95
N GLN A 371 -23.26 7.56 -15.99
CA GLN A 371 -23.86 7.09 -17.24
C GLN A 371 -24.93 8.09 -17.71
#